data_9b89b556087380155a9ebfc0490348db
#
_entry.id   9b89b556087380155a9ebfc0490348db
#
_cell.length_a   1.000
_cell.length_b   1.000
_cell.length_c   1.000
_cell.angle_alpha   90.00
_cell.angle_beta   90.00
_cell.angle_gamma   90.00
#
_symmetry.space_group_name_H-M   'P 1'
#
loop_
_entity.id
_entity.type
_entity.pdbx_description
1 polymer ?
#
loop_
_entity_poly.entity_id
_entity_poly.type
_entity_poly.pdbx_seq_one_letter_code
_entity_poly.pdbx_strand_id
1 'polypeptide(L)'
;MRMEISPNFIGDVVVPEWNNWDSPYDWKGSLPSAKIVKQRGGIVFGTPWSPPGEYKTNGSAQGGNSDSQGKIRAELRQDCYEKFFPWLNTFLDYMKKNGVNVDAVSIQNEPDWWVDYSGCLYTPQQQLKLVKNYAHMLDREKYNGVRLISAEPLGFDPNYSNMLLRDEVARDQIDIIAGHLYGHPPLGNMKSAAVLASKYGKEVWMTEHSVTDNIDHLPNWHEQLIFAEELNECMLAGCTGYIYWYMRAHWAFVGTGEAKYNPGNTKNTLLPRAYVMSHFSKHVTGSTRLGTSASVTTGTNSAFETSAYIKGDSLIVMAIDTTKNAHDLKLKLPFKVKSGTHLLSTANNSLLQETAIEINEPVGELIVPLPARSLNTYIFMIDQGSAAIREMGQTDSKGPKTYYDLSGRRLTKPHGLCIEKSSDGSSRKVYIDN
;
A
#
# COMPACT_ATOMS: atom_id res chain seq x y z
N MET A 1 -0.15 -4.82 -8.53
CA MET A 1 -1.44 -4.81 -9.26
C MET A 1 -2.46 -5.59 -8.48
N ARG A 2 -3.62 -5.01 -8.19
CA ARG A 2 -4.78 -5.67 -7.60
C ARG A 2 -5.71 -6.15 -8.71
N MET A 3 -6.22 -7.37 -8.57
CA MET A 3 -7.15 -7.98 -9.52
C MET A 3 -8.42 -8.39 -8.78
N GLU A 4 -9.55 -8.30 -9.44
CA GLU A 4 -10.77 -8.92 -8.93
C GLU A 4 -10.70 -10.45 -9.09
N ILE A 5 -11.08 -11.18 -8.04
CA ILE A 5 -11.39 -12.60 -8.13
C ILE A 5 -12.90 -12.69 -8.36
N SER A 6 -13.29 -12.79 -9.62
CA SER A 6 -14.70 -12.89 -10.01
C SER A 6 -15.30 -14.21 -9.53
N PRO A 7 -16.50 -14.18 -8.92
CA PRO A 7 -17.20 -15.39 -8.49
C PRO A 7 -17.75 -16.22 -9.66
N ASN A 8 -17.85 -15.61 -10.84
CA ASN A 8 -18.52 -16.18 -12.01
C ASN A 8 -17.61 -17.05 -12.85
N PHE A 9 -16.37 -17.22 -12.46
CA PHE A 9 -15.39 -17.98 -13.22
C PHE A 9 -14.83 -19.11 -12.36
N ILE A 10 -15.25 -20.33 -12.65
CA ILE A 10 -14.69 -21.56 -12.09
C ILE A 10 -13.94 -22.27 -13.22
N GLY A 11 -12.60 -22.09 -13.25
CA GLY A 11 -11.77 -22.62 -14.34
C GLY A 11 -12.00 -21.90 -15.65
N ASP A 12 -12.37 -22.63 -16.70
CA ASP A 12 -12.64 -22.09 -18.04
C ASP A 12 -14.15 -21.86 -18.30
N VAL A 13 -15.00 -22.01 -17.28
CA VAL A 13 -16.46 -21.91 -17.41
C VAL A 13 -16.94 -20.56 -16.87
N VAL A 14 -17.50 -19.73 -17.75
CA VAL A 14 -18.25 -18.53 -17.34
C VAL A 14 -19.58 -18.99 -16.76
N VAL A 15 -19.83 -18.67 -15.49
CA VAL A 15 -21.12 -18.88 -14.87
C VAL A 15 -22.03 -17.70 -15.23
N PRO A 16 -23.19 -17.93 -15.90
CA PRO A 16 -23.93 -16.88 -16.59
C PRO A 16 -24.71 -15.89 -15.73
N GLU A 17 -24.58 -15.91 -14.42
CA GLU A 17 -25.42 -15.10 -13.51
C GLU A 17 -24.86 -13.70 -13.19
N TRP A 18 -23.75 -13.33 -13.79
CA TRP A 18 -23.27 -11.96 -13.68
C TRP A 18 -24.08 -11.04 -14.58
N ASN A 19 -24.86 -10.16 -14.00
CA ASN A 19 -25.68 -9.24 -14.75
C ASN A 19 -25.25 -7.78 -14.58
N ASN A 20 -25.42 -7.03 -15.62
CA ASN A 20 -25.52 -5.56 -15.72
C ASN A 20 -24.27 -4.72 -15.82
N TRP A 21 -23.08 -5.25 -15.78
CA TRP A 21 -21.92 -4.51 -16.25
C TRP A 21 -21.47 -5.15 -17.56
N ASP A 22 -21.37 -4.41 -18.63
CA ASP A 22 -21.09 -4.85 -20.01
C ASP A 22 -19.76 -5.56 -20.25
N SER A 23 -19.11 -6.04 -19.19
CA SER A 23 -17.89 -6.81 -19.25
C SER A 23 -17.89 -7.89 -18.17
N PRO A 24 -17.78 -9.15 -18.53
CA PRO A 24 -17.47 -10.20 -17.59
C PRO A 24 -16.04 -9.95 -17.08
N TYR A 25 -15.90 -9.55 -15.83
CA TYR A 25 -14.62 -9.57 -15.13
C TYR A 25 -14.21 -11.03 -14.95
N ASP A 26 -13.66 -11.61 -15.99
CA ASP A 26 -13.12 -12.96 -15.92
C ASP A 26 -11.64 -12.92 -15.51
N TRP A 27 -11.17 -13.99 -14.92
CA TRP A 27 -9.76 -14.12 -14.54
C TRP A 27 -8.83 -13.99 -15.75
N LYS A 28 -9.31 -14.34 -16.93
CA LYS A 28 -8.63 -14.23 -18.22
C LYS A 28 -8.35 -12.77 -18.60
N GLY A 29 -9.29 -11.87 -18.35
CA GLY A 29 -9.13 -10.44 -18.65
C GLY A 29 -7.96 -9.80 -17.92
N SER A 30 -7.64 -10.25 -16.71
CA SER A 30 -6.54 -9.75 -15.91
C SER A 30 -5.15 -10.29 -16.32
N LEU A 31 -5.08 -11.43 -17.04
CA LEU A 31 -3.83 -12.11 -17.36
C LEU A 31 -2.80 -11.25 -18.11
N PRO A 32 -3.15 -10.52 -19.20
CA PRO A 32 -2.16 -9.74 -19.93
C PRO A 32 -1.46 -8.70 -19.05
N SER A 33 -2.24 -7.98 -18.23
CA SER A 33 -1.70 -6.97 -17.32
C SER A 33 -0.87 -7.59 -16.19
N ALA A 34 -1.35 -8.69 -15.61
CA ALA A 34 -0.63 -9.40 -14.57
C ALA A 34 0.73 -9.93 -15.06
N LYS A 35 0.79 -10.47 -16.27
CA LYS A 35 2.06 -10.92 -16.90
C LYS A 35 3.05 -9.77 -17.04
N ILE A 36 2.60 -8.62 -17.54
CA ILE A 36 3.45 -7.42 -17.68
C ILE A 36 3.98 -6.97 -16.32
N VAL A 37 3.13 -6.92 -15.30
CA VAL A 37 3.54 -6.54 -13.95
C VAL A 37 4.58 -7.50 -13.39
N LYS A 38 4.37 -8.82 -13.52
CA LYS A 38 5.33 -9.84 -13.06
C LYS A 38 6.65 -9.79 -13.82
N GLN A 39 6.62 -9.59 -15.13
CA GLN A 39 7.85 -9.43 -15.95
C GLN A 39 8.71 -8.24 -15.53
N ARG A 40 8.08 -7.23 -14.94
CA ARG A 40 8.74 -6.02 -14.40
C ARG A 40 9.09 -6.12 -12.92
N GLY A 41 8.97 -7.29 -12.31
CA GLY A 41 9.24 -7.51 -10.88
C GLY A 41 8.17 -6.96 -9.93
N GLY A 42 6.99 -6.61 -10.46
CA GLY A 42 5.90 -6.08 -9.66
C GLY A 42 5.11 -7.16 -8.91
N ILE A 43 4.37 -6.71 -7.91
CA ILE A 43 3.48 -7.55 -7.08
C ILE A 43 2.09 -7.63 -7.73
N VAL A 44 1.54 -8.84 -7.78
CA VAL A 44 0.19 -9.11 -8.26
C VAL A 44 -0.59 -9.82 -7.15
N PHE A 45 -1.77 -9.31 -6.80
CA PHE A 45 -2.64 -9.95 -5.83
C PHE A 45 -4.10 -9.93 -6.27
N GLY A 46 -4.88 -10.87 -5.75
CA GLY A 46 -6.29 -11.04 -6.05
C GLY A 46 -7.18 -10.73 -4.85
N THR A 47 -8.32 -10.09 -5.10
CA THR A 47 -9.33 -9.76 -4.09
C THR A 47 -10.70 -10.20 -4.57
N PRO A 48 -11.45 -11.01 -3.81
CA PRO A 48 -12.86 -11.29 -4.10
C PRO A 48 -13.73 -10.07 -3.78
N TRP A 49 -14.60 -9.69 -4.72
CA TRP A 49 -15.75 -8.83 -4.40
C TRP A 49 -16.89 -9.66 -3.83
N SER A 50 -17.02 -10.88 -4.30
CA SER A 50 -17.96 -11.86 -3.76
C SER A 50 -17.42 -13.27 -3.96
N PRO A 51 -17.61 -14.20 -3.03
CA PRO A 51 -17.52 -15.62 -3.32
C PRO A 51 -18.66 -16.04 -4.25
N PRO A 52 -18.64 -17.28 -4.78
CA PRO A 52 -19.74 -17.83 -5.58
C PRO A 52 -21.10 -17.65 -4.88
N GLY A 53 -22.12 -17.25 -5.66
CA GLY A 53 -23.45 -16.97 -5.13
C GLY A 53 -24.05 -18.13 -4.34
N GLU A 54 -23.78 -19.36 -4.75
CA GLU A 54 -24.20 -20.58 -4.06
C GLU A 54 -23.62 -20.74 -2.64
N TYR A 55 -22.51 -20.02 -2.33
CA TYR A 55 -21.92 -20.01 -0.97
C TYR A 55 -22.53 -18.92 -0.08
N LYS A 56 -23.40 -18.07 -0.61
CA LYS A 56 -23.96 -16.92 0.10
C LYS A 56 -25.40 -17.12 0.54
N THR A 57 -25.78 -16.37 1.57
CA THR A 57 -27.13 -16.42 2.16
C THR A 57 -28.24 -15.95 1.22
N ASN A 58 -27.89 -15.07 0.24
CA ASN A 58 -28.83 -14.57 -0.77
C ASN A 58 -28.79 -15.36 -2.09
N GLY A 59 -27.95 -16.38 -2.22
CA GLY A 59 -27.83 -17.21 -3.42
C GLY A 59 -27.30 -16.46 -4.67
N SER A 60 -26.72 -15.28 -4.51
CA SER A 60 -26.27 -14.40 -5.61
C SER A 60 -24.89 -13.82 -5.33
N ALA A 61 -24.12 -13.55 -6.38
CA ALA A 61 -22.88 -12.81 -6.28
C ALA A 61 -23.10 -11.34 -5.89
N GLN A 62 -24.27 -10.77 -6.14
CA GLN A 62 -24.58 -9.39 -5.74
C GLN A 62 -24.61 -9.25 -4.23
N GLY A 63 -24.24 -8.04 -3.75
CA GLY A 63 -24.17 -7.71 -2.34
C GLY A 63 -25.51 -7.66 -1.62
N GLY A 64 -26.58 -7.44 -2.35
CA GLY A 64 -27.92 -7.22 -1.78
C GLY A 64 -28.05 -5.82 -1.18
N ASN A 65 -29.25 -5.30 -1.17
CA ASN A 65 -29.53 -3.96 -0.63
C ASN A 65 -29.69 -4.00 0.88
N SER A 66 -29.03 -3.07 1.57
CA SER A 66 -29.42 -2.74 2.93
C SER A 66 -30.74 -1.98 2.86
N ASP A 67 -31.82 -2.55 3.31
CA ASP A 67 -32.97 -1.72 3.57
C ASP A 67 -33.34 -1.75 5.04
N SER A 68 -34.04 -0.69 5.42
CA SER A 68 -34.67 -0.56 6.72
C SER A 68 -35.74 -1.63 6.99
N GLN A 69 -35.96 -2.54 6.06
CA GLN A 69 -37.01 -3.56 6.08
C GLN A 69 -36.50 -4.99 6.26
N GLY A 70 -35.20 -5.18 6.58
CA GLY A 70 -34.68 -6.48 7.01
C GLY A 70 -34.41 -7.47 5.88
N LYS A 71 -34.02 -6.97 4.71
CA LYS A 71 -33.56 -7.85 3.65
C LYS A 71 -32.35 -8.69 4.06
N ILE A 72 -32.23 -9.84 3.43
CA ILE A 72 -31.18 -10.83 3.68
C ILE A 72 -29.82 -10.18 3.48
N ARG A 73 -29.01 -10.18 4.53
CA ARG A 73 -27.61 -9.83 4.42
C ARG A 73 -26.91 -10.83 3.52
N ALA A 74 -26.21 -10.32 2.51
CA ALA A 74 -25.47 -11.16 1.57
C ALA A 74 -24.14 -11.59 2.20
N GLU A 75 -24.19 -12.57 3.09
CA GLU A 75 -23.04 -13.09 3.84
C GLU A 75 -22.60 -14.44 3.33
N LEU A 76 -21.34 -14.81 3.56
CA LEU A 76 -20.88 -16.18 3.37
C LEU A 76 -21.60 -17.10 4.37
N ARG A 77 -22.23 -18.15 3.87
CA ARG A 77 -22.91 -19.14 4.70
C ARG A 77 -21.91 -19.92 5.53
N GLN A 78 -22.24 -20.19 6.80
CA GLN A 78 -21.32 -20.90 7.70
C GLN A 78 -20.99 -22.33 7.25
N ASP A 79 -21.94 -23.01 6.61
CA ASP A 79 -21.75 -24.34 6.01
C ASP A 79 -20.89 -24.32 4.72
N CYS A 80 -20.51 -23.13 4.25
CA CYS A 80 -19.63 -22.93 3.10
C CYS A 80 -18.25 -22.40 3.48
N TYR A 81 -17.94 -22.16 4.75
CA TYR A 81 -16.64 -21.62 5.18
C TYR A 81 -15.47 -22.52 4.75
N GLU A 82 -15.63 -23.84 4.85
CA GLU A 82 -14.61 -24.80 4.40
C GLU A 82 -14.37 -24.80 2.88
N LYS A 83 -15.30 -24.24 2.08
CA LYS A 83 -15.20 -24.17 0.63
C LYS A 83 -14.47 -22.92 0.15
N PHE A 84 -14.32 -21.90 1.01
CA PHE A 84 -13.84 -20.60 0.62
C PHE A 84 -12.38 -20.62 0.15
N PHE A 85 -11.47 -21.15 0.95
CA PHE A 85 -10.04 -21.22 0.57
C PHE A 85 -9.76 -22.20 -0.57
N PRO A 86 -10.40 -23.39 -0.65
CA PRO A 86 -10.36 -24.21 -1.86
C PRO A 86 -10.81 -23.50 -3.12
N TRP A 87 -11.84 -22.65 -3.04
CA TRP A 87 -12.21 -21.79 -4.17
C TRP A 87 -11.12 -20.78 -4.54
N LEU A 88 -10.47 -20.10 -3.59
CA LEU A 88 -9.32 -19.25 -3.87
C LEU A 88 -8.17 -20.03 -4.51
N ASN A 89 -7.96 -21.28 -4.10
CA ASN A 89 -6.95 -22.16 -4.72
C ASN A 89 -7.26 -22.41 -6.20
N THR A 90 -8.54 -22.49 -6.62
CA THR A 90 -8.88 -22.64 -8.06
C THR A 90 -8.48 -21.42 -8.88
N PHE A 91 -8.64 -20.21 -8.33
CA PHE A 91 -8.13 -18.99 -8.95
C PHE A 91 -6.60 -19.02 -9.08
N LEU A 92 -5.91 -19.41 -8.03
CA LEU A 92 -4.43 -19.51 -8.02
C LEU A 92 -3.94 -20.58 -9.01
N ASP A 93 -4.63 -21.70 -9.14
CA ASP A 93 -4.36 -22.73 -10.15
C ASP A 93 -4.49 -22.19 -11.57
N TYR A 94 -5.58 -21.46 -11.84
CA TYR A 94 -5.79 -20.85 -13.13
C TYR A 94 -4.69 -19.86 -13.48
N MET A 95 -4.34 -18.96 -12.57
CA MET A 95 -3.29 -17.97 -12.78
C MET A 95 -1.93 -18.63 -12.99
N LYS A 96 -1.57 -19.61 -12.17
CA LYS A 96 -0.31 -20.36 -12.28
C LYS A 96 -0.22 -21.14 -13.60
N LYS A 97 -1.29 -21.85 -14.01
CA LYS A 97 -1.40 -22.55 -15.29
C LYS A 97 -1.15 -21.61 -16.48
N ASN A 98 -1.57 -20.35 -16.35
CA ASN A 98 -1.39 -19.31 -17.36
C ASN A 98 -0.11 -18.49 -17.20
N GLY A 99 0.84 -18.92 -16.36
CA GLY A 99 2.17 -18.31 -16.21
C GLY A 99 2.21 -17.09 -15.29
N VAL A 100 1.25 -16.92 -14.39
CA VAL A 100 1.24 -15.85 -13.39
C VAL A 100 1.27 -16.43 -11.98
N ASN A 101 2.39 -16.25 -11.26
CA ASN A 101 2.45 -16.52 -9.83
C ASN A 101 1.89 -15.30 -9.09
N VAL A 102 0.75 -15.49 -8.42
CA VAL A 102 0.08 -14.47 -7.61
C VAL A 102 0.81 -14.37 -6.27
N ASP A 103 1.12 -13.16 -5.83
CA ASP A 103 1.93 -12.92 -4.61
C ASP A 103 1.07 -12.91 -3.33
N ALA A 104 -0.21 -12.56 -3.45
CA ALA A 104 -1.13 -12.55 -2.33
C ALA A 104 -2.60 -12.70 -2.78
N VAL A 105 -3.45 -13.14 -1.87
CA VAL A 105 -4.92 -13.11 -2.02
C VAL A 105 -5.55 -12.48 -0.80
N SER A 106 -6.62 -11.73 -1.00
CA SER A 106 -7.41 -11.13 0.06
C SER A 106 -8.63 -11.98 0.40
N ILE A 107 -9.18 -11.74 1.58
CA ILE A 107 -10.41 -12.41 2.02
C ILE A 107 -11.63 -11.80 1.36
N GLN A 108 -11.74 -10.45 1.35
CA GLN A 108 -12.95 -9.79 0.85
C GLN A 108 -12.73 -8.29 0.64
N ASN A 109 -13.23 -7.77 -0.49
CA ASN A 109 -13.41 -6.35 -0.72
C ASN A 109 -14.56 -5.81 0.13
N GLU A 110 -14.33 -4.73 0.87
CA GLU A 110 -15.34 -3.95 1.61
C GLU A 110 -16.40 -4.81 2.34
N PRO A 111 -15.98 -5.64 3.30
CA PRO A 111 -16.87 -6.57 3.99
C PRO A 111 -17.93 -5.86 4.85
N ASP A 112 -17.77 -4.58 5.10
CA ASP A 112 -18.61 -3.71 5.93
C ASP A 112 -19.52 -2.77 5.10
N TRP A 113 -19.46 -2.86 3.75
CA TRP A 113 -20.19 -1.98 2.87
C TRP A 113 -21.27 -2.69 2.05
N TRP A 114 -22.46 -2.10 2.04
CA TRP A 114 -23.61 -2.60 1.28
C TRP A 114 -23.57 -2.10 -0.16
N VAL A 115 -23.70 -3.02 -1.11
CA VAL A 115 -23.62 -2.71 -2.54
C VAL A 115 -24.68 -3.46 -3.32
N ASP A 116 -25.10 -2.92 -4.45
CA ASP A 116 -26.01 -3.55 -5.42
C ASP A 116 -25.26 -4.33 -6.52
N TYR A 117 -23.94 -4.17 -6.56
CA TYR A 117 -23.05 -4.97 -7.41
C TYR A 117 -22.46 -6.15 -6.62
N SER A 118 -21.43 -6.78 -7.16
CA SER A 118 -20.74 -7.90 -6.50
C SER A 118 -20.23 -7.50 -5.11
N GLY A 119 -20.63 -8.22 -4.09
CA GLY A 119 -20.24 -7.92 -2.71
C GLY A 119 -20.65 -9.01 -1.74
N CYS A 120 -19.92 -9.11 -0.62
CA CYS A 120 -20.23 -10.06 0.46
C CYS A 120 -19.90 -9.41 1.81
N LEU A 121 -20.88 -9.43 2.71
CA LEU A 121 -20.71 -8.88 4.05
C LEU A 121 -20.08 -9.92 4.98
N TYR A 122 -19.16 -9.44 5.80
CA TYR A 122 -18.62 -10.17 6.94
C TYR A 122 -18.59 -9.27 8.16
N THR A 123 -18.96 -9.78 9.31
CA THR A 123 -18.58 -9.12 10.57
C THR A 123 -17.12 -9.43 10.90
N PRO A 124 -16.46 -8.64 11.76
CA PRO A 124 -15.12 -8.96 12.26
C PRO A 124 -15.05 -10.39 12.87
N GLN A 125 -16.12 -10.85 13.55
CA GLN A 125 -16.22 -12.18 14.14
C GLN A 125 -16.30 -13.28 13.08
N GLN A 126 -17.04 -13.05 12.00
CA GLN A 126 -17.13 -13.99 10.89
C GLN A 126 -15.79 -14.13 10.17
N GLN A 127 -15.10 -13.01 9.93
CA GLN A 127 -13.74 -13.01 9.38
C GLN A 127 -12.78 -13.79 10.30
N LEU A 128 -12.79 -13.50 11.60
CA LEU A 128 -11.96 -14.23 12.56
C LEU A 128 -12.23 -15.73 12.51
N LYS A 129 -13.48 -16.15 12.53
CA LYS A 129 -13.87 -17.57 12.47
C LYS A 129 -13.39 -18.24 11.16
N LEU A 130 -13.54 -17.54 10.03
CA LEU A 130 -13.10 -18.02 8.73
C LEU A 130 -11.57 -18.22 8.70
N VAL A 131 -10.83 -17.21 9.12
CA VAL A 131 -9.35 -17.27 9.11
C VAL A 131 -8.84 -18.30 10.07
N LYS A 132 -9.28 -18.27 11.32
CA LYS A 132 -8.80 -19.14 12.39
C LYS A 132 -8.98 -20.63 12.07
N ASN A 133 -10.12 -20.99 11.48
CA ASN A 133 -10.48 -22.38 11.31
C ASN A 133 -10.18 -22.94 9.92
N TYR A 134 -10.05 -22.08 8.89
CA TYR A 134 -10.01 -22.57 7.50
C TYR A 134 -8.86 -21.99 6.67
N ALA A 135 -8.15 -20.97 7.12
CA ALA A 135 -7.07 -20.35 6.31
C ALA A 135 -5.90 -21.31 6.02
N HIS A 136 -5.73 -22.36 6.83
CA HIS A 136 -4.76 -23.44 6.58
C HIS A 136 -5.06 -24.22 5.28
N MET A 137 -6.28 -24.11 4.71
CA MET A 137 -6.67 -24.73 3.45
C MET A 137 -6.19 -23.94 2.23
N LEU A 138 -5.64 -22.72 2.40
CA LEU A 138 -4.90 -22.02 1.36
C LEU A 138 -3.56 -22.74 1.16
N ASP A 139 -3.36 -23.32 -0.01
CA ASP A 139 -2.16 -24.13 -0.32
C ASP A 139 -0.96 -23.25 -0.64
N ARG A 140 -0.36 -22.66 0.41
CA ARG A 140 0.77 -21.74 0.28
C ARG A 140 1.99 -22.38 -0.35
N GLU A 141 2.24 -23.67 -0.09
CA GLU A 141 3.38 -24.38 -0.65
C GLU A 141 3.25 -24.52 -2.17
N LYS A 142 2.10 -24.97 -2.64
CA LYS A 142 1.79 -25.08 -4.06
C LYS A 142 1.94 -23.76 -4.81
N TYR A 143 1.61 -22.64 -4.19
CA TYR A 143 1.60 -21.31 -4.82
C TYR A 143 2.77 -20.42 -4.39
N ASN A 144 3.94 -21.02 -4.14
CA ASN A 144 5.20 -20.31 -3.89
C ASN A 144 5.16 -19.33 -2.70
N GLY A 145 4.48 -19.70 -1.63
CA GLY A 145 4.35 -18.87 -0.43
C GLY A 145 3.36 -17.71 -0.62
N VAL A 146 2.27 -17.93 -1.35
CA VAL A 146 1.22 -16.91 -1.50
C VAL A 146 0.77 -16.38 -0.14
N ARG A 147 0.75 -15.06 0.02
CA ARG A 147 0.39 -14.39 1.26
C ARG A 147 -1.12 -14.20 1.39
N LEU A 148 -1.61 -14.20 2.62
CA LEU A 148 -3.01 -13.91 2.90
C LEU A 148 -3.17 -12.49 3.43
N ILE A 149 -3.98 -11.70 2.74
CA ILE A 149 -4.41 -10.36 3.12
C ILE A 149 -5.72 -10.47 3.92
N SER A 150 -5.88 -9.71 4.98
CA SER A 150 -7.15 -9.57 5.70
C SER A 150 -8.28 -9.13 4.75
N ALA A 151 -9.53 -9.17 5.20
CA ALA A 151 -10.56 -8.41 4.50
C ALA A 151 -10.21 -6.91 4.50
N GLU A 152 -10.70 -6.20 3.49
CA GLU A 152 -10.35 -4.83 3.16
C GLU A 152 -11.56 -3.91 3.47
N PRO A 153 -11.80 -3.52 4.76
CA PRO A 153 -12.94 -2.68 5.11
C PRO A 153 -12.86 -1.30 4.45
N LEU A 154 -14.02 -0.74 4.10
CA LEU A 154 -14.18 0.51 3.35
C LEU A 154 -13.40 1.70 3.96
N GLY A 155 -13.41 1.82 5.28
CA GLY A 155 -12.77 2.91 6.03
C GLY A 155 -11.69 2.41 7.00
N PHE A 156 -11.03 1.31 6.73
CA PHE A 156 -10.00 0.74 7.60
C PHE A 156 -10.50 0.45 9.02
N ASP A 157 -11.76 -0.05 9.18
CA ASP A 157 -12.35 -0.31 10.50
C ASP A 157 -11.41 -1.17 11.35
N PRO A 158 -10.92 -0.64 12.50
CA PRO A 158 -9.96 -1.32 13.36
C PRO A 158 -10.48 -2.60 14.00
N ASN A 159 -11.80 -2.83 14.02
CA ASN A 159 -12.36 -4.05 14.55
C ASN A 159 -11.94 -5.27 13.74
N TYR A 160 -11.82 -5.14 12.41
CA TYR A 160 -11.36 -6.24 11.56
C TYR A 160 -9.89 -6.60 11.84
N SER A 161 -9.01 -5.62 11.84
CA SER A 161 -7.59 -5.85 12.12
C SER A 161 -7.33 -6.29 13.56
N ASN A 162 -7.99 -5.67 14.53
CA ASN A 162 -7.81 -5.96 15.95
C ASN A 162 -8.18 -7.40 16.31
N MET A 163 -9.29 -7.91 15.77
CA MET A 163 -9.71 -9.29 16.04
C MET A 163 -8.70 -10.30 15.51
N LEU A 164 -8.20 -10.12 14.30
CA LEU A 164 -7.20 -11.02 13.72
C LEU A 164 -5.87 -10.95 14.47
N LEU A 165 -5.38 -9.74 14.74
CA LEU A 165 -4.06 -9.55 15.35
C LEU A 165 -3.98 -9.97 16.82
N ARG A 166 -5.09 -9.95 17.55
CA ARG A 166 -5.16 -10.36 18.95
C ARG A 166 -5.38 -11.86 19.15
N ASP A 167 -5.89 -12.56 18.16
CA ASP A 167 -6.02 -14.03 18.18
C ASP A 167 -4.74 -14.65 17.60
N GLU A 168 -4.05 -15.46 18.38
CA GLU A 168 -2.76 -16.04 17.98
C GLU A 168 -2.87 -16.90 16.72
N VAL A 169 -3.86 -17.77 16.66
CA VAL A 169 -4.06 -18.70 15.53
C VAL A 169 -4.40 -17.94 14.25
N ALA A 170 -5.32 -16.98 14.31
CA ALA A 170 -5.67 -16.18 13.15
C ALA A 170 -4.52 -15.26 12.70
N ARG A 171 -3.80 -14.65 13.66
CA ARG A 171 -2.64 -13.81 13.40
C ARG A 171 -1.54 -14.55 12.62
N ASP A 172 -1.28 -15.79 12.99
CA ASP A 172 -0.26 -16.60 12.32
C ASP A 172 -0.64 -16.97 10.88
N GLN A 173 -1.92 -16.95 10.56
CA GLN A 173 -2.42 -17.17 9.20
C GLN A 173 -2.42 -15.94 8.32
N ILE A 174 -2.45 -14.73 8.89
CA ILE A 174 -2.49 -13.46 8.14
C ILE A 174 -1.08 -12.90 7.98
N ASP A 175 -0.75 -12.45 6.78
CA ASP A 175 0.53 -11.81 6.47
C ASP A 175 0.39 -10.28 6.39
N ILE A 176 -0.74 -9.80 5.89
CA ILE A 176 -0.98 -8.39 5.55
C ILE A 176 -2.33 -7.96 6.12
N ILE A 177 -2.32 -6.86 6.84
CA ILE A 177 -3.55 -6.14 7.22
C ILE A 177 -3.84 -5.11 6.14
N ALA A 178 -5.08 -5.06 5.67
CA ALA A 178 -5.46 -4.16 4.60
C ALA A 178 -6.76 -3.41 4.89
N GLY A 179 -7.01 -2.37 4.12
CA GLY A 179 -8.24 -1.60 4.11
C GLY A 179 -8.19 -0.47 3.11
N HIS A 180 -9.31 0.21 2.95
CA HIS A 180 -9.50 1.35 2.06
C HIS A 180 -9.57 2.66 2.85
N LEU A 181 -9.48 3.80 2.16
CA LEU A 181 -9.54 5.11 2.78
C LEU A 181 -10.83 5.90 2.42
N TYR A 182 -11.92 5.19 2.18
CA TYR A 182 -13.22 5.82 1.99
C TYR A 182 -13.91 6.11 3.33
N GLY A 183 -14.66 7.21 3.41
CA GLY A 183 -15.31 7.67 4.65
C GLY A 183 -14.38 8.47 5.57
N HIS A 184 -14.84 8.90 6.74
CA HIS A 184 -14.12 9.77 7.65
C HIS A 184 -14.08 9.22 9.08
N PRO A 185 -12.97 9.21 9.78
CA PRO A 185 -11.58 9.50 9.37
C PRO A 185 -10.76 8.22 9.15
N PRO A 186 -10.68 7.70 7.95
CA PRO A 186 -10.05 6.39 7.70
C PRO A 186 -8.55 6.36 7.98
N LEU A 187 -7.85 7.49 7.83
CA LEU A 187 -6.40 7.55 8.08
C LEU A 187 -6.04 7.29 9.55
N GLY A 188 -6.84 7.78 10.49
CA GLY A 188 -6.67 7.49 11.93
C GLY A 188 -6.85 6.00 12.25
N ASN A 189 -7.81 5.36 11.60
CA ASN A 189 -8.03 3.92 11.71
C ASN A 189 -6.83 3.13 11.19
N MET A 190 -6.33 3.49 10.01
CA MET A 190 -5.14 2.88 9.41
C MET A 190 -3.90 3.04 10.30
N LYS A 191 -3.66 4.24 10.85
CA LYS A 191 -2.56 4.48 11.81
C LYS A 191 -2.65 3.54 13.01
N SER A 192 -3.84 3.35 13.56
CA SER A 192 -4.08 2.44 14.69
C SER A 192 -3.81 0.98 14.33
N ALA A 193 -4.26 0.55 13.15
CA ALA A 193 -4.00 -0.79 12.64
C ALA A 193 -2.49 -1.01 12.41
N ALA A 194 -1.78 -0.01 11.85
CA ALA A 194 -0.35 -0.11 11.59
C ALA A 194 0.49 -0.21 12.88
N VAL A 195 0.11 0.53 13.93
CA VAL A 195 0.76 0.42 15.25
C VAL A 195 0.59 -0.98 15.84
N LEU A 196 -0.60 -1.58 15.72
CA LEU A 196 -0.82 -2.93 16.24
C LEU A 196 -0.13 -3.99 15.37
N ALA A 197 -0.21 -3.88 14.05
CA ALA A 197 0.40 -4.81 13.10
C ALA A 197 1.93 -4.86 13.27
N SER A 198 2.56 -3.71 13.46
CA SER A 198 4.02 -3.62 13.66
C SER A 198 4.52 -4.41 14.88
N LYS A 199 3.72 -4.54 15.95
CA LYS A 199 4.05 -5.34 17.13
C LYS A 199 4.21 -6.83 16.81
N TYR A 200 3.56 -7.28 15.75
CA TYR A 200 3.55 -8.67 15.32
C TYR A 200 4.29 -8.88 13.99
N GLY A 201 5.02 -7.87 13.51
CA GLY A 201 5.77 -7.95 12.25
C GLY A 201 4.90 -8.13 11.00
N LYS A 202 3.64 -7.69 11.05
CA LYS A 202 2.73 -7.76 9.91
C LYS A 202 2.79 -6.49 9.08
N GLU A 203 2.65 -6.64 7.77
CA GLU A 203 2.54 -5.51 6.84
C GLU A 203 1.14 -4.87 6.90
N VAL A 204 1.08 -3.60 6.52
CA VAL A 204 -0.19 -2.87 6.36
C VAL A 204 -0.24 -2.27 4.97
N TRP A 205 -1.29 -2.60 4.21
CA TRP A 205 -1.52 -2.10 2.86
C TRP A 205 -2.81 -1.29 2.78
N MET A 206 -2.73 -0.10 2.21
CA MET A 206 -3.88 0.64 1.71
C MET A 206 -4.17 0.12 0.31
N THR A 207 -5.26 -0.64 0.15
CA THR A 207 -5.47 -1.47 -1.04
C THR A 207 -6.43 -0.87 -2.05
N GLU A 208 -7.12 0.21 -1.70
CA GLU A 208 -7.95 0.96 -2.62
C GLU A 208 -8.29 2.35 -2.08
N HIS A 209 -8.07 3.38 -2.87
CA HIS A 209 -8.67 4.70 -2.71
C HIS A 209 -8.58 5.51 -4.00
N SER A 210 -9.59 6.34 -4.26
CA SER A 210 -9.57 7.45 -5.21
C SER A 210 -9.81 8.75 -4.44
N VAL A 211 -8.90 9.70 -4.57
CA VAL A 211 -8.93 10.93 -3.75
C VAL A 211 -10.05 11.89 -4.13
N THR A 212 -10.61 11.77 -5.32
CA THR A 212 -11.72 12.61 -5.79
C THR A 212 -12.93 11.78 -6.16
N ASP A 213 -14.07 12.16 -5.63
CA ASP A 213 -15.36 11.53 -5.93
C ASP A 213 -16.00 12.07 -7.22
N ASN A 214 -15.48 13.16 -7.77
CA ASN A 214 -16.05 13.77 -8.96
C ASN A 214 -15.37 13.25 -10.22
N ILE A 215 -16.13 12.49 -11.01
CA ILE A 215 -15.70 11.93 -12.30
C ILE A 215 -15.97 12.89 -13.48
N ASP A 216 -16.68 13.99 -13.26
CA ASP A 216 -17.17 14.86 -14.32
C ASP A 216 -16.16 15.91 -14.77
N HIS A 217 -15.01 16.02 -14.09
CA HIS A 217 -13.95 16.95 -14.48
C HIS A 217 -12.55 16.34 -14.29
N LEU A 218 -11.57 16.91 -14.98
CA LEU A 218 -10.17 16.61 -14.70
C LEU A 218 -9.78 17.18 -13.33
N PRO A 219 -9.15 16.39 -12.46
CA PRO A 219 -8.73 16.86 -11.16
C PRO A 219 -7.81 18.07 -11.26
N ASN A 220 -8.11 19.10 -10.50
CA ASN A 220 -7.28 20.29 -10.40
C ASN A 220 -6.02 20.02 -9.57
N TRP A 221 -5.07 20.97 -9.57
CA TRP A 221 -3.81 20.79 -8.85
C TRP A 221 -3.97 20.69 -7.33
N HIS A 222 -5.01 21.28 -6.76
CA HIS A 222 -5.31 21.14 -5.34
C HIS A 222 -5.63 19.69 -4.97
N GLU A 223 -6.44 19.02 -5.77
CA GLU A 223 -6.75 17.60 -5.58
C GLU A 223 -5.52 16.70 -5.75
N GLN A 224 -4.56 17.10 -6.60
CA GLN A 224 -3.29 16.39 -6.72
C GLN A 224 -2.42 16.54 -5.46
N LEU A 225 -2.44 17.69 -4.81
CA LEU A 225 -1.75 17.89 -3.54
C LEU A 225 -2.39 17.07 -2.42
N ILE A 226 -3.74 17.03 -2.34
CA ILE A 226 -4.45 16.14 -1.39
C ILE A 226 -4.03 14.69 -1.60
N PHE A 227 -3.91 14.25 -2.86
CA PHE A 227 -3.44 12.90 -3.15
C PHE A 227 -1.99 12.67 -2.70
N ALA A 228 -1.11 13.65 -2.89
CA ALA A 228 0.27 13.58 -2.44
C ALA A 228 0.38 13.52 -0.91
N GLU A 229 -0.42 14.35 -0.20
CA GLU A 229 -0.51 14.36 1.26
C GLU A 229 -0.98 13.01 1.79
N GLU A 230 -2.08 12.47 1.27
CA GLU A 230 -2.61 11.17 1.68
C GLU A 230 -1.57 10.06 1.50
N LEU A 231 -0.91 10.01 0.34
CA LEU A 231 0.09 8.99 0.06
C LEU A 231 1.28 9.10 1.04
N ASN A 232 1.75 10.35 1.29
CA ASN A 232 2.82 10.61 2.25
C ASN A 232 2.41 10.22 3.68
N GLU A 233 1.21 10.55 4.11
CA GLU A 233 0.68 10.19 5.42
C GLU A 233 0.52 8.68 5.60
N CYS A 234 0.09 7.96 4.55
CA CYS A 234 0.07 6.50 4.56
C CYS A 234 1.45 5.92 4.85
N MET A 235 2.49 6.44 4.17
CA MET A 235 3.86 6.01 4.41
C MET A 235 4.33 6.37 5.82
N LEU A 236 4.03 7.57 6.31
CA LEU A 236 4.35 8.01 7.67
C LEU A 236 3.64 7.17 8.74
N ALA A 237 2.44 6.70 8.47
CA ALA A 237 1.70 5.81 9.35
C ALA A 237 2.26 4.40 9.43
N GLY A 238 3.16 4.00 8.52
CA GLY A 238 3.77 2.68 8.48
C GLY A 238 3.15 1.73 7.45
N CYS A 239 2.35 2.26 6.53
CA CYS A 239 1.86 1.51 5.38
C CYS A 239 3.02 1.09 4.48
N THR A 240 3.05 -0.16 4.04
CA THR A 240 4.09 -0.72 3.16
C THR A 240 3.62 -0.95 1.73
N GLY A 241 2.34 -0.76 1.47
CA GLY A 241 1.74 -0.82 0.14
C GLY A 241 0.63 0.21 -0.01
N TYR A 242 0.59 0.87 -1.15
CA TYR A 242 -0.45 1.82 -1.52
C TYR A 242 -0.96 1.52 -2.92
N ILE A 243 -2.24 1.23 -3.07
CA ILE A 243 -2.89 0.88 -4.33
C ILE A 243 -3.99 1.89 -4.62
N TYR A 244 -3.79 2.66 -5.69
CA TYR A 244 -4.74 3.67 -6.14
C TYR A 244 -5.86 3.05 -6.98
N TRP A 245 -7.08 3.50 -6.84
CA TRP A 245 -8.23 3.14 -7.65
C TRP A 245 -8.51 4.23 -8.69
N TYR A 246 -8.23 4.02 -9.97
CA TYR A 246 -7.54 2.91 -10.59
C TYR A 246 -6.75 3.37 -11.84
N MET A 247 -6.26 2.45 -12.69
CA MET A 247 -5.28 2.77 -13.72
C MET A 247 -5.85 3.57 -14.88
N ARG A 248 -7.06 3.26 -15.37
CA ARG A 248 -7.63 3.82 -16.60
C ARG A 248 -9.13 4.03 -16.46
N ALA A 249 -9.67 5.04 -17.14
CA ALA A 249 -11.04 5.55 -17.03
C ALA A 249 -11.33 6.24 -15.67
N HIS A 250 -12.41 6.98 -15.55
CA HIS A 250 -12.82 7.70 -14.34
C HIS A 250 -11.66 8.40 -13.63
N TRP A 251 -11.29 7.97 -12.43
CA TRP A 251 -10.23 8.54 -11.57
C TRP A 251 -8.80 8.20 -11.99
N ALA A 252 -8.58 7.89 -13.25
CA ALA A 252 -7.41 7.19 -13.77
C ALA A 252 -6.08 7.94 -13.75
N PHE A 253 -5.01 7.15 -13.87
CA PHE A 253 -3.67 7.64 -14.21
C PHE A 253 -3.47 7.86 -15.71
N VAL A 254 -4.26 7.14 -16.55
CA VAL A 254 -4.13 7.15 -18.00
C VAL A 254 -5.46 7.56 -18.63
N GLY A 255 -5.43 8.62 -19.43
CA GLY A 255 -6.60 9.11 -20.17
C GLY A 255 -7.13 8.12 -21.20
N THR A 256 -8.46 8.07 -21.33
CA THR A 256 -9.14 7.27 -22.36
C THR A 256 -9.39 8.05 -23.65
N GLY A 257 -9.43 9.37 -23.59
CA GLY A 257 -9.90 10.25 -24.65
C GLY A 257 -11.42 10.31 -24.78
N GLU A 258 -12.16 9.69 -23.86
CA GLU A 258 -13.61 9.68 -23.84
C GLU A 258 -14.15 10.69 -22.83
N ALA A 259 -15.01 11.61 -23.26
CA ALA A 259 -15.54 12.69 -22.41
C ALA A 259 -16.29 12.16 -21.18
N LYS A 260 -16.97 11.01 -21.31
CA LYS A 260 -17.70 10.38 -20.18
C LYS A 260 -16.81 9.90 -19.04
N TYR A 261 -15.48 9.77 -19.29
CA TYR A 261 -14.53 9.27 -18.32
C TYR A 261 -13.45 10.26 -17.91
N ASN A 262 -13.64 11.47 -17.93
CA ASN A 262 -12.74 12.61 -17.71
C ASN A 262 -12.75 13.54 -18.92
N PRO A 263 -13.65 14.52 -18.96
CA PRO A 263 -13.71 15.49 -20.03
C PRO A 263 -12.35 16.18 -20.27
N GLY A 264 -11.94 16.31 -21.52
CA GLY A 264 -10.69 16.99 -21.87
C GLY A 264 -9.42 16.15 -21.76
N ASN A 265 -9.48 14.89 -21.34
CA ASN A 265 -8.29 14.05 -21.37
C ASN A 265 -7.94 13.55 -22.77
N THR A 266 -6.66 13.30 -23.01
CA THR A 266 -6.16 12.72 -24.26
C THR A 266 -5.94 11.22 -24.09
N LYS A 267 -6.32 10.45 -25.11
CA LYS A 267 -6.17 8.99 -25.09
C LYS A 267 -4.71 8.58 -24.90
N ASN A 268 -4.49 7.66 -23.97
CA ASN A 268 -3.19 7.08 -23.66
C ASN A 268 -2.13 8.08 -23.14
N THR A 269 -2.54 9.25 -22.68
CA THR A 269 -1.64 10.18 -21.99
C THR A 269 -1.68 9.95 -20.48
N LEU A 270 -0.55 10.20 -19.81
CA LEU A 270 -0.50 10.24 -18.36
C LEU A 270 -1.19 11.50 -17.84
N LEU A 271 -2.03 11.33 -16.85
CA LEU A 271 -2.72 12.42 -16.16
C LEU A 271 -1.88 12.92 -14.97
N PRO A 272 -2.11 14.13 -14.44
CA PRO A 272 -1.32 14.72 -13.37
C PRO A 272 -1.10 13.80 -12.17
N ARG A 273 -2.10 13.04 -11.76
CA ARG A 273 -2.01 12.10 -10.64
C ARG A 273 -1.01 10.95 -10.87
N ALA A 274 -0.76 10.59 -12.13
CA ALA A 274 0.29 9.61 -12.46
C ALA A 274 1.68 10.14 -12.12
N TYR A 275 1.91 11.43 -12.28
CA TYR A 275 3.16 12.07 -11.89
C TYR A 275 3.30 12.17 -10.38
N VAL A 276 2.22 12.50 -9.66
CA VAL A 276 2.20 12.44 -8.18
C VAL A 276 2.57 11.04 -7.70
N MET A 277 1.90 10.00 -8.22
CA MET A 277 2.24 8.61 -7.90
C MET A 277 3.72 8.30 -8.24
N SER A 278 4.26 8.84 -9.32
CA SER A 278 5.63 8.54 -9.76
C SER A 278 6.71 9.05 -8.80
N HIS A 279 6.48 10.15 -8.08
CA HIS A 279 7.38 10.61 -7.02
C HIS A 279 7.64 9.51 -5.99
N PHE A 280 6.61 8.77 -5.61
CA PHE A 280 6.70 7.67 -4.66
C PHE A 280 7.07 6.34 -5.33
N SER A 281 6.33 5.93 -6.35
CA SER A 281 6.46 4.59 -6.92
C SER A 281 7.82 4.32 -7.56
N LYS A 282 8.47 5.32 -8.14
CA LYS A 282 9.81 5.18 -8.73
C LYS A 282 10.92 5.19 -7.69
N HIS A 283 10.80 6.01 -6.66
CA HIS A 283 11.90 6.33 -5.77
C HIS A 283 11.77 5.67 -4.40
N VAL A 284 10.57 5.68 -3.81
CA VAL A 284 10.32 5.16 -2.46
C VAL A 284 10.14 3.64 -2.42
N THR A 285 9.65 3.03 -3.51
CA THR A 285 9.47 1.56 -3.55
C THR A 285 10.78 0.82 -3.27
N GLY A 286 10.76 -0.09 -2.30
CA GLY A 286 11.91 -0.88 -1.87
C GLY A 286 12.91 -0.11 -1.00
N SER A 287 12.54 1.07 -0.49
CA SER A 287 13.34 1.86 0.46
C SER A 287 12.98 1.54 1.91
N THR A 288 13.82 1.98 2.82
CA THR A 288 13.55 2.01 4.26
C THR A 288 13.23 3.44 4.68
N ARG A 289 12.08 3.64 5.34
CA ARG A 289 11.68 4.95 5.85
C ARG A 289 12.56 5.35 7.05
N LEU A 290 13.01 6.60 7.05
CA LEU A 290 13.75 7.22 8.16
C LEU A 290 12.79 8.03 9.04
N GLY A 291 13.15 8.18 10.31
CA GLY A 291 12.50 9.15 11.19
C GLY A 291 12.83 10.56 10.75
N THR A 292 11.83 11.44 10.72
CA THR A 292 11.99 12.86 10.43
C THR A 292 11.48 13.71 11.58
N SER A 293 12.07 14.88 11.77
CA SER A 293 11.55 15.93 12.64
C SER A 293 11.60 17.27 11.90
N ALA A 294 10.64 18.13 12.13
CA ALA A 294 10.55 19.43 11.51
C ALA A 294 10.39 20.53 12.57
N SER A 295 10.90 21.72 12.28
CA SER A 295 10.75 22.90 13.15
C SER A 295 9.38 23.56 13.04
N VAL A 296 8.58 23.15 12.06
CA VAL A 296 7.19 23.58 11.85
C VAL A 296 6.27 22.38 11.99
N THR A 297 4.98 22.62 12.23
CA THR A 297 3.99 21.56 12.24
C THR A 297 3.90 20.90 10.87
N THR A 298 4.03 19.59 10.82
CA THR A 298 3.88 18.76 9.63
C THR A 298 2.83 17.67 9.89
N GLY A 299 2.23 17.15 8.83
CA GLY A 299 1.21 16.08 8.91
C GLY A 299 -0.20 16.61 8.65
N THR A 300 -1.20 15.79 8.92
CA THR A 300 -2.62 16.03 8.59
C THR A 300 -3.07 17.45 8.93
N ASN A 301 -3.59 18.14 7.94
CA ASN A 301 -4.03 19.56 8.01
C ASN A 301 -2.89 20.57 8.26
N SER A 302 -1.63 20.20 8.04
CA SER A 302 -0.55 21.17 8.07
C SER A 302 -0.24 21.69 6.65
N ALA A 303 0.35 22.87 6.58
CA ALA A 303 0.75 23.47 5.30
C ALA A 303 1.96 22.76 4.67
N PHE A 304 2.65 21.93 5.44
CA PHE A 304 3.87 21.24 5.02
C PHE A 304 3.85 19.79 5.46
N GLU A 305 4.28 18.92 4.56
CA GLU A 305 4.54 17.51 4.90
C GLU A 305 5.91 17.10 4.42
N THR A 306 6.57 16.26 5.20
CA THR A 306 7.89 15.72 4.85
C THR A 306 8.01 14.26 5.27
N SER A 307 8.70 13.47 4.45
CA SER A 307 9.17 12.14 4.79
C SER A 307 10.55 11.89 4.19
N ALA A 308 11.28 10.93 4.74
CA ALA A 308 12.60 10.59 4.26
C ALA A 308 12.82 9.09 4.21
N TYR A 309 13.62 8.66 3.24
CA TYR A 309 13.86 7.25 2.96
C TYR A 309 15.33 7.03 2.56
N ILE A 310 15.80 5.82 2.78
CA ILE A 310 17.09 5.36 2.29
C ILE A 310 16.91 4.15 1.37
N LYS A 311 17.58 4.16 0.22
CA LYS A 311 17.58 3.08 -0.75
C LYS A 311 18.97 2.92 -1.35
N GLY A 312 19.68 1.87 -0.93
CA GLY A 312 21.10 1.76 -1.26
C GLY A 312 21.88 3.01 -0.83
N ASP A 313 22.61 3.61 -1.74
CA ASP A 313 23.41 4.82 -1.50
C ASP A 313 22.62 6.13 -1.66
N SER A 314 21.30 6.04 -1.79
CA SER A 314 20.46 7.23 -2.00
C SER A 314 19.65 7.56 -0.76
N LEU A 315 19.72 8.85 -0.36
CA LEU A 315 18.80 9.46 0.61
C LEU A 315 17.72 10.20 -0.19
N ILE A 316 16.46 9.86 0.07
CA ILE A 316 15.31 10.43 -0.62
C ILE A 316 14.51 11.24 0.40
N VAL A 317 14.25 12.50 0.09
CA VAL A 317 13.41 13.39 0.91
C VAL A 317 12.21 13.82 0.09
N MET A 318 11.02 13.54 0.61
CA MET A 318 9.76 14.04 0.07
C MET A 318 9.39 15.32 0.81
N ALA A 319 8.93 16.34 0.10
CA ALA A 319 8.37 17.53 0.72
C ALA A 319 7.16 18.04 -0.08
N ILE A 320 6.08 18.33 0.62
CA ILE A 320 4.84 18.87 0.08
C ILE A 320 4.62 20.23 0.68
N ASP A 321 4.36 21.22 -0.15
CA ASP A 321 3.96 22.58 0.25
C ASP A 321 2.60 22.90 -0.34
N THR A 322 1.61 23.12 0.50
CA THR A 322 0.25 23.50 0.07
C THR A 322 0.02 25.02 0.16
N THR A 323 1.00 25.78 0.64
CA THR A 323 0.90 27.25 0.79
C THR A 323 0.98 27.96 -0.55
N LYS A 324 0.61 29.25 -0.53
CA LYS A 324 0.68 30.13 -1.71
C LYS A 324 2.04 30.77 -1.93
N ASN A 325 2.98 30.60 -0.99
CA ASN A 325 4.30 31.22 -1.01
C ASN A 325 5.39 30.15 -1.16
N ALA A 326 6.45 30.47 -1.89
CA ALA A 326 7.63 29.62 -1.92
C ALA A 326 8.45 29.79 -0.63
N HIS A 327 9.12 28.73 -0.24
CA HIS A 327 9.95 28.65 0.96
C HIS A 327 11.32 28.06 0.63
N ASP A 328 12.24 28.22 1.56
CA ASP A 328 13.50 27.48 1.59
C ASP A 328 13.42 26.37 2.63
N LEU A 329 13.71 25.15 2.21
CA LEU A 329 13.75 24.00 3.09
C LEU A 329 15.20 23.73 3.52
N LYS A 330 15.48 23.97 4.79
CA LYS A 330 16.78 23.64 5.37
C LYS A 330 16.78 22.18 5.82
N LEU A 331 17.61 21.38 5.20
CA LEU A 331 17.79 19.96 5.48
C LEU A 331 19.02 19.76 6.38
N LYS A 332 18.84 19.07 7.50
CA LYS A 332 19.91 18.50 8.32
C LYS A 332 19.91 17.00 8.11
N LEU A 333 20.93 16.48 7.48
CA LEU A 333 20.99 15.11 7.01
C LEU A 333 21.79 14.25 7.99
N PRO A 334 21.42 12.95 8.14
CA PRO A 334 22.18 12.02 8.96
C PRO A 334 23.54 11.63 8.35
N PHE A 335 23.73 11.94 7.06
CA PHE A 335 24.93 11.61 6.28
C PHE A 335 25.39 12.84 5.50
N LYS A 336 26.67 12.88 5.13
CA LYS A 336 27.12 13.78 4.08
C LYS A 336 26.65 13.28 2.72
N VAL A 337 26.26 14.20 1.85
CA VAL A 337 25.83 13.94 0.48
C VAL A 337 26.72 14.70 -0.50
N LYS A 338 26.98 14.12 -1.67
CA LYS A 338 27.95 14.63 -2.66
C LYS A 338 27.32 15.08 -3.97
N SER A 339 26.06 14.75 -4.21
CA SER A 339 25.29 15.21 -5.36
C SER A 339 23.81 15.07 -5.04
N GLY A 340 22.96 15.75 -5.79
CA GLY A 340 21.52 15.66 -5.63
C GLY A 340 20.75 15.89 -6.92
N THR A 341 19.50 15.44 -6.92
CA THR A 341 18.51 15.71 -7.95
C THR A 341 17.23 16.17 -7.29
N HIS A 342 16.63 17.21 -7.80
CA HIS A 342 15.32 17.70 -7.41
C HIS A 342 14.29 17.36 -8.47
N LEU A 343 13.25 16.62 -8.08
CA LEU A 343 12.07 16.34 -8.89
C LEU A 343 10.94 17.21 -8.38
N LEU A 344 10.33 17.96 -9.27
CA LEU A 344 9.29 18.95 -8.96
C LEU A 344 8.04 18.72 -9.79
N SER A 345 6.88 18.76 -9.13
CA SER A 345 5.58 18.90 -9.77
C SER A 345 4.79 20.08 -9.19
N THR A 346 4.18 20.88 -10.06
CA THR A 346 3.34 22.05 -9.71
C THR A 346 2.14 22.15 -10.66
N ALA A 347 1.22 23.09 -10.40
CA ALA A 347 0.07 23.35 -11.28
C ALA A 347 0.46 23.67 -12.74
N ASN A 348 1.55 24.41 -12.91
CA ASN A 348 2.05 24.85 -14.23
C ASN A 348 2.90 23.77 -14.91
N ASN A 349 3.51 22.91 -14.12
CA ASN A 349 4.32 21.78 -14.57
C ASN A 349 3.95 20.54 -13.76
N SER A 350 2.80 19.96 -14.06
CA SER A 350 2.35 18.71 -13.46
C SER A 350 3.19 17.51 -13.90
N LEU A 351 4.02 17.71 -14.94
CA LEU A 351 5.05 16.77 -15.34
C LEU A 351 6.20 16.84 -14.33
N LEU A 352 6.85 15.71 -14.16
CA LEU A 352 8.02 15.59 -13.31
C LEU A 352 9.20 16.39 -13.89
N GLN A 353 9.44 17.60 -13.38
CA GLN A 353 10.61 18.38 -13.75
C GLN A 353 11.81 17.90 -12.94
N GLU A 354 12.91 17.58 -13.60
CA GLU A 354 14.14 17.13 -12.98
C GLU A 354 15.22 18.21 -13.11
N THR A 355 15.88 18.53 -11.98
CA THR A 355 16.96 19.52 -11.91
C THR A 355 18.09 19.00 -11.02
N ALA A 356 19.33 19.15 -11.45
CA ALA A 356 20.50 18.81 -10.63
C ALA A 356 20.61 19.77 -9.43
N ILE A 357 21.05 19.24 -8.29
CA ILE A 357 21.46 20.02 -7.13
C ILE A 357 22.99 19.92 -7.07
N GLU A 358 23.64 21.03 -7.37
CA GLU A 358 25.11 21.10 -7.35
C GLU A 358 25.62 21.11 -5.92
N ILE A 359 26.53 20.21 -5.60
CA ILE A 359 27.19 20.07 -4.31
C ILE A 359 28.69 19.97 -4.58
N ASN A 360 29.42 21.07 -4.33
CA ASN A 360 30.85 21.15 -4.64
C ASN A 360 31.69 20.26 -3.72
N GLU A 361 31.31 20.17 -2.46
CA GLU A 361 31.95 19.30 -1.46
C GLU A 361 30.89 18.57 -0.61
N PRO A 362 31.17 17.37 -0.11
CA PRO A 362 30.20 16.61 0.68
C PRO A 362 29.70 17.37 1.92
N VAL A 363 28.40 17.61 2.00
CA VAL A 363 27.74 18.36 3.07
C VAL A 363 26.70 17.54 3.82
N GLY A 364 26.56 17.78 5.13
CA GLY A 364 25.53 17.20 5.98
C GLY A 364 24.34 18.15 6.24
N GLU A 365 24.43 19.37 5.74
CA GLU A 365 23.38 20.38 5.85
C GLU A 365 23.32 21.20 4.55
N LEU A 366 22.11 21.41 4.02
CA LEU A 366 21.92 22.22 2.81
C LEU A 366 20.54 22.87 2.81
N ILE A 367 20.39 23.90 1.98
CA ILE A 367 19.12 24.57 1.72
C ILE A 367 18.68 24.19 0.31
N VAL A 368 17.42 23.77 0.17
CA VAL A 368 16.81 23.45 -1.12
C VAL A 368 15.54 24.26 -1.32
N PRO A 369 15.18 24.64 -2.57
CA PRO A 369 13.97 25.38 -2.84
C PRO A 369 12.72 24.51 -2.55
N LEU A 370 11.72 25.09 -1.95
CA LEU A 370 10.39 24.50 -1.74
C LEU A 370 9.35 25.44 -2.38
N PRO A 371 9.05 25.26 -3.68
CA PRO A 371 8.10 26.12 -4.38
C PRO A 371 6.69 26.02 -3.80
N ALA A 372 5.93 27.10 -3.91
CA ALA A 372 4.54 27.17 -3.49
C ALA A 372 3.69 26.11 -4.18
N ARG A 373 2.77 25.50 -3.45
CA ARG A 373 1.79 24.50 -3.95
C ARG A 373 2.48 23.44 -4.81
N SER A 374 3.42 22.73 -4.21
CA SER A 374 4.30 21.81 -4.93
C SER A 374 4.46 20.46 -4.22
N LEU A 375 4.75 19.45 -5.04
CA LEU A 375 5.28 18.16 -4.60
C LEU A 375 6.73 18.06 -5.04
N ASN A 376 7.61 17.80 -4.10
CA ASN A 376 9.06 17.76 -4.28
C ASN A 376 9.62 16.42 -3.83
N THR A 377 10.55 15.88 -4.62
CA THR A 377 11.41 14.76 -4.21
C THR A 377 12.86 15.20 -4.41
N TYR A 378 13.62 15.21 -3.33
CA TYR A 378 15.06 15.42 -3.38
C TYR A 378 15.75 14.08 -3.22
N ILE A 379 16.59 13.72 -4.17
CA ILE A 379 17.35 12.47 -4.17
C ILE A 379 18.82 12.83 -4.05
N PHE A 380 19.43 12.44 -2.95
CA PHE A 380 20.83 12.72 -2.69
C PHE A 380 21.65 11.45 -2.73
N MET A 381 22.82 11.51 -3.34
CA MET A 381 23.81 10.45 -3.28
C MET A 381 24.65 10.61 -2.01
N ILE A 382 24.64 9.61 -1.16
CA ILE A 382 25.41 9.56 0.09
C ILE A 382 26.89 9.48 -0.24
N ASP A 383 27.71 10.29 0.44
CA ASP A 383 29.15 10.21 0.34
C ASP A 383 29.70 9.05 1.18
N GLN A 384 30.12 7.99 0.54
CA GLN A 384 30.61 6.77 1.16
C GLN A 384 31.91 7.01 1.98
N GLY A 385 32.72 8.00 1.62
CA GLY A 385 33.91 8.39 2.37
C GLY A 385 33.61 8.99 3.76
N SER A 386 32.39 9.52 3.93
CA SER A 386 31.89 10.05 5.19
C SER A 386 30.87 9.14 5.87
N ALA A 387 30.42 8.12 5.20
CA ALA A 387 29.48 7.11 5.66
C ALA A 387 30.16 6.01 6.49
N ALA A 388 31.04 6.39 7.41
CA ALA A 388 30.99 5.66 8.66
C ALA A 388 29.58 5.96 9.19
N ILE A 389 28.63 4.99 9.15
CA ILE A 389 27.49 4.95 10.05
C ILE A 389 28.10 4.83 11.46
N ARG A 390 28.77 5.88 11.85
CA ARG A 390 29.24 6.08 13.20
C ARG A 390 28.05 6.66 13.94
N GLU A 391 27.31 5.70 14.56
CA GLU A 391 26.77 5.89 15.88
C GLU A 391 25.97 7.18 16.11
N MET A 392 24.72 7.16 15.66
CA MET A 392 23.75 8.05 16.29
C MET A 392 23.52 7.56 17.72
N GLY A 393 24.30 8.16 18.64
CA GLY A 393 24.13 8.00 20.09
C GLY A 393 24.86 6.79 20.69
N GLN A 394 26.19 6.81 20.75
CA GLN A 394 26.90 6.05 21.77
C GLN A 394 26.78 6.77 23.12
N THR A 395 25.90 6.26 23.95
CA THR A 395 26.30 6.03 25.33
C THR A 395 26.98 4.67 25.32
N ASP A 396 28.30 4.66 25.60
CA ASP A 396 29.09 3.42 25.75
C ASP A 396 28.50 2.54 26.86
N SER A 397 27.57 1.65 26.50
CA SER A 397 27.22 0.56 27.37
C SER A 397 28.33 -0.50 27.27
N LYS A 398 29.25 -0.50 28.19
CA LYS A 398 30.31 -1.50 28.33
C LYS A 398 29.69 -2.85 28.77
N GLY A 399 29.14 -3.61 27.81
CA GLY A 399 28.60 -4.94 28.07
C GLY A 399 28.53 -5.79 26.80
N PRO A 400 28.39 -7.12 26.95
CA PRO A 400 28.30 -8.00 25.78
C PRO A 400 27.07 -7.68 24.95
N LYS A 401 27.28 -7.53 23.66
CA LYS A 401 26.25 -7.23 22.66
C LYS A 401 25.78 -8.51 21.98
N THR A 402 24.49 -8.61 21.77
CA THR A 402 23.88 -9.73 21.04
C THR A 402 23.20 -9.18 19.79
N TYR A 403 23.40 -9.84 18.67
CA TYR A 403 22.88 -9.40 17.38
C TYR A 403 21.77 -10.33 16.88
N TYR A 404 20.78 -9.73 16.23
CA TYR A 404 19.65 -10.44 15.65
C TYR A 404 19.42 -9.92 14.22
N ASP A 405 18.91 -10.77 13.33
CA ASP A 405 18.37 -10.31 12.06
C ASP A 405 17.05 -9.53 12.25
N LEU A 406 16.53 -8.95 11.17
CA LEU A 406 15.29 -8.18 11.25
C LEU A 406 14.04 -9.04 11.56
N SER A 407 14.16 -10.36 11.49
CA SER A 407 13.13 -11.32 11.90
C SER A 407 13.23 -11.72 13.39
N GLY A 408 14.22 -11.17 14.12
CA GLY A 408 14.45 -11.46 15.54
C GLY A 408 15.27 -12.73 15.81
N ARG A 409 15.84 -13.38 14.78
CA ARG A 409 16.70 -14.55 14.94
C ARG A 409 18.11 -14.11 15.32
N ARG A 410 18.67 -14.71 16.36
CA ARG A 410 20.03 -14.42 16.85
C ARG A 410 21.09 -14.77 15.79
N LEU A 411 22.01 -13.83 15.58
CA LEU A 411 23.12 -13.97 14.64
C LEU A 411 24.42 -14.30 15.40
N THR A 412 25.13 -15.33 14.95
CA THR A 412 26.47 -15.68 15.46
C THR A 412 27.57 -14.94 14.73
N LYS A 413 27.34 -14.53 13.51
CA LYS A 413 28.21 -13.66 12.68
C LYS A 413 27.34 -12.57 12.09
N PRO A 414 27.22 -11.43 12.77
CA PRO A 414 26.41 -10.33 12.27
C PRO A 414 27.08 -9.67 11.06
N HIS A 415 26.31 -9.42 10.02
CA HIS A 415 26.70 -8.64 8.85
C HIS A 415 25.46 -7.95 8.27
N GLY A 416 25.64 -6.83 7.57
CA GLY A 416 24.54 -6.05 7.03
C GLY A 416 23.69 -5.40 8.12
N LEU A 417 22.42 -5.13 7.84
CA LEU A 417 21.49 -4.49 8.77
C LEU A 417 21.02 -5.48 9.83
N CYS A 418 21.35 -5.23 11.09
CA CYS A 418 21.06 -6.07 12.26
C CYS A 418 20.37 -5.28 13.37
N ILE A 419 19.75 -6.00 14.32
CA ILE A 419 19.33 -5.46 15.61
C ILE A 419 20.40 -5.81 16.62
N GLU A 420 21.06 -4.79 17.17
CA GLU A 420 21.97 -4.94 18.32
C GLU A 420 21.16 -4.79 19.60
N LYS A 421 21.28 -5.76 20.51
CA LYS A 421 20.72 -5.72 21.86
C LYS A 421 21.83 -5.64 22.88
N SER A 422 21.79 -4.61 23.72
CA SER A 422 22.74 -4.38 24.79
C SER A 422 22.33 -5.11 26.10
N SER A 423 23.27 -5.29 26.98
CA SER A 423 23.05 -5.95 28.29
C SER A 423 22.09 -5.21 29.24
N ASP A 424 21.86 -3.91 29.00
CA ASP A 424 20.89 -3.09 29.73
C ASP A 424 19.43 -3.26 29.21
N GLY A 425 19.22 -4.14 28.21
CA GLY A 425 17.92 -4.39 27.61
C GLY A 425 17.58 -3.45 26.45
N SER A 426 18.38 -2.41 26.20
CA SER A 426 18.19 -1.53 25.04
C SER A 426 18.47 -2.26 23.72
N SER A 427 17.76 -1.86 22.66
CA SER A 427 17.93 -2.43 21.31
C SER A 427 18.02 -1.33 20.27
N ARG A 428 18.92 -1.50 19.29
CA ARG A 428 19.06 -0.57 18.17
C ARG A 428 19.33 -1.29 16.86
N LYS A 429 18.95 -0.70 15.74
CA LYS A 429 19.36 -1.18 14.41
C LYS A 429 20.77 -0.69 14.12
N VAL A 430 21.64 -1.62 13.71
CA VAL A 430 23.04 -1.35 13.34
C VAL A 430 23.34 -2.00 12.00
N TYR A 431 24.21 -1.39 11.24
CA TYR A 431 24.79 -2.00 10.04
C TYR A 431 26.21 -2.42 10.35
N ILE A 432 26.55 -3.67 10.02
CA ILE A 432 27.89 -4.25 10.32
C ILE A 432 28.52 -4.61 8.98
N ASP A 433 29.62 -3.96 8.66
CA ASP A 433 30.51 -4.32 7.56
C ASP A 433 31.40 -5.50 7.97
N ASN A 434 31.84 -6.31 6.98
CA ASN A 434 32.80 -7.40 7.19
C ASN A 434 34.20 -6.89 7.41
#